data_fe0d98b1bee094a9bd7b1ee01c6664bf
#
_entry.id   fe0d98b1bee094a9bd7b1ee01c6664bf
#
_cell.length_a   1.000
_cell.length_b   1.000
_cell.length_c   1.000
_cell.angle_alpha   90.00
_cell.angle_beta   90.00
_cell.angle_gamma   90.00
#
_symmetry.space_group_name_H-M   'P 1'
#
loop_
_entity.id
_entity.type
_entity.pdbx_description
1 polymer ?
#
loop_
_entity_poly.entity_id
_entity_poly.type
_entity_poly.pdbx_seq_one_letter_code
_entity_poly.pdbx_strand_id
1 'polypeptide(L)'
;MIERFLKQTRFCDQQDYEKNLAFIVPEHFNFAYDVMDEWARERPDALAMLWTNDMGRQERITFARMKTLTDQTASYLQQLGIGRGDMVMLILKRRMEFWLCMMALHKIGGIAIPATHMLTSRDIQYRINRAGVKAIICVGEEYVLSQVTDAQLHTPVDVRVSVGPQVTDGFHSWQEEWNQAPAFVRPKIPNENSDTMLMYFTSGTSGEPKMVAHDYLYALGHLTTGVFWHNLQEDSIHLTVADTGWGKAVWGKMYGQWFAGATVFVYDHEKFSASQLLDCIQQYRITSFCAPPTVYRFLVHEDFSRYDLSSLRYCTTAGEALNSSVYERFLALTGIRLMEGFGQTETTLTLGTMPWNSPKPGSMGLPNPQYQIDLVRPDGSSCEDGEKGEIVVRTDGHKPIGLFKEYYRDETLTRSVWHDGLYHTGDVAWRDEDGYYWFVGRMDDVIKSSGYRIGPFEVESALMTHPAVVECAVTGVPDSIRGMVVKATVVLRSDWKDRAGEALVEELQQHVKSQTAPYKYPRIVEFVDELPKTISGKIRRVEIREQTAAQGHS
;
A
#
# COMPACT_ATOMS: atom_id res chain seq x y z
N MET A 1 4.45 -21.91 13.78
CA MET A 1 5.16 -20.97 12.85
C MET A 1 5.53 -19.66 13.54
N ILE A 2 4.56 -18.92 14.07
CA ILE A 2 4.76 -17.55 14.62
C ILE A 2 5.71 -17.54 15.83
N GLU A 3 5.66 -18.58 16.66
CA GLU A 3 6.51 -18.77 17.84
C GLU A 3 8.02 -18.83 17.51
N ARG A 4 8.37 -19.03 16.26
CA ARG A 4 9.78 -18.98 15.79
C ARG A 4 10.31 -17.56 15.71
N PHE A 5 9.40 -16.57 15.63
CA PHE A 5 9.73 -15.17 15.34
C PHE A 5 9.25 -14.18 16.41
N LEU A 6 8.41 -14.63 17.35
CA LEU A 6 7.91 -13.81 18.46
C LEU A 6 8.05 -14.54 19.79
N LYS A 7 8.41 -13.78 20.83
CA LYS A 7 8.46 -14.31 22.21
C LYS A 7 7.08 -14.57 22.79
N GLN A 8 6.10 -13.73 22.42
CA GLN A 8 4.69 -13.88 22.77
C GLN A 8 3.85 -13.74 21.50
N THR A 9 2.86 -14.62 21.33
CA THR A 9 2.06 -14.71 20.09
C THR A 9 0.58 -14.38 20.30
N ARG A 10 0.17 -14.12 21.55
CA ARG A 10 -1.20 -13.73 21.90
C ARG A 10 -1.16 -12.59 22.88
N PHE A 11 -2.00 -11.59 22.64
CA PHE A 11 -2.10 -10.39 23.47
C PHE A 11 -3.57 -10.19 23.84
N CYS A 12 -3.83 -9.78 25.09
CA CYS A 12 -5.19 -9.60 25.59
C CYS A 12 -5.72 -8.17 25.34
N ASP A 13 -4.83 -7.18 25.29
CA ASP A 13 -5.15 -5.78 25.08
C ASP A 13 -3.94 -5.00 24.53
N GLN A 14 -4.12 -3.71 24.32
CA GLN A 14 -3.08 -2.83 23.80
C GLN A 14 -1.87 -2.72 24.73
N GLN A 15 -2.08 -2.65 26.03
CA GLN A 15 -1.00 -2.54 27.02
C GLN A 15 -0.13 -3.80 27.06
N ASP A 16 -0.75 -4.99 27.02
CA ASP A 16 -0.06 -6.27 26.91
C ASP A 16 0.76 -6.34 25.62
N TYR A 17 0.18 -5.87 24.49
CA TYR A 17 0.84 -5.82 23.19
C TYR A 17 2.07 -4.90 23.22
N GLU A 18 1.93 -3.68 23.74
CA GLU A 18 3.02 -2.70 23.86
C GLU A 18 4.16 -3.20 24.72
N LYS A 19 3.83 -3.85 25.83
CA LYS A 19 4.82 -4.32 26.80
C LYS A 19 5.58 -5.56 26.32
N ASN A 20 4.93 -6.47 25.61
CA ASN A 20 5.42 -7.83 25.42
C ASN A 20 5.70 -8.19 23.95
N LEU A 21 5.41 -7.31 22.96
CA LEU A 21 5.84 -7.56 21.59
C LEU A 21 7.37 -7.58 21.52
N ALA A 22 7.93 -8.73 21.20
CA ALA A 22 9.37 -8.88 21.03
C ALA A 22 9.67 -9.91 19.94
N PHE A 23 10.44 -9.47 18.95
CA PHE A 23 10.86 -10.31 17.82
C PHE A 23 12.02 -11.24 18.22
N ILE A 24 12.01 -12.42 17.64
CA ILE A 24 13.15 -13.35 17.57
C ILE A 24 13.66 -13.28 16.13
N VAL A 25 14.82 -12.69 15.93
CA VAL A 25 15.40 -12.45 14.60
C VAL A 25 16.43 -13.53 14.28
N PRO A 26 16.22 -14.37 13.25
CA PRO A 26 17.23 -15.31 12.77
C PRO A 26 18.46 -14.56 12.23
N GLU A 27 19.64 -15.19 12.33
CA GLU A 27 20.92 -14.61 11.86
C GLU A 27 20.90 -14.31 10.35
N HIS A 28 20.31 -15.19 9.55
CA HIS A 28 20.17 -15.06 8.11
C HIS A 28 18.70 -15.28 7.71
N PHE A 29 17.82 -14.38 8.14
CA PHE A 29 16.39 -14.52 7.87
C PHE A 29 16.10 -14.43 6.36
N ASN A 30 15.37 -15.43 5.86
CA ASN A 30 14.87 -15.45 4.49
C ASN A 30 13.44 -15.98 4.46
N PHE A 31 12.50 -15.09 4.14
CA PHE A 31 11.07 -15.42 4.18
C PHE A 31 10.71 -16.65 3.34
N ALA A 32 11.34 -16.81 2.16
CA ALA A 32 11.04 -17.95 1.29
C ALA A 32 11.45 -19.30 1.92
N TYR A 33 12.55 -19.32 2.69
CA TYR A 33 13.00 -20.52 3.35
C TYR A 33 12.38 -20.71 4.74
N ASP A 34 12.39 -19.65 5.55
CA ASP A 34 12.04 -19.75 6.96
C ASP A 34 10.52 -19.76 7.21
N VAL A 35 9.73 -19.34 6.20
CA VAL A 35 8.26 -19.33 6.27
C VAL A 35 7.64 -20.23 5.22
N MET A 36 7.89 -19.97 3.92
CA MET A 36 7.21 -20.71 2.85
C MET A 36 7.61 -22.19 2.79
N ASP A 37 8.92 -22.47 2.77
CA ASP A 37 9.42 -23.84 2.72
C ASP A 37 9.12 -24.60 4.01
N GLU A 38 9.06 -23.93 5.16
CA GLU A 38 8.65 -24.53 6.43
C GLU A 38 7.16 -24.87 6.45
N TRP A 39 6.27 -24.02 5.93
CA TRP A 39 4.87 -24.39 5.76
C TRP A 39 4.69 -25.56 4.77
N ALA A 40 5.50 -25.62 3.71
CA ALA A 40 5.50 -26.75 2.79
C ALA A 40 5.91 -28.06 3.48
N ARG A 41 6.75 -27.98 4.52
CA ARG A 41 7.15 -29.14 5.34
C ARG A 41 6.09 -29.50 6.39
N GLU A 42 5.52 -28.50 7.08
CA GLU A 42 4.59 -28.71 8.21
C GLU A 42 3.16 -28.97 7.77
N ARG A 43 2.70 -28.28 6.71
CA ARG A 43 1.33 -28.34 6.19
C ARG A 43 1.31 -28.38 4.66
N PRO A 44 1.88 -29.42 4.02
CA PRO A 44 2.08 -29.50 2.57
C PRO A 44 0.80 -29.31 1.75
N ASP A 45 -0.33 -29.83 2.24
CA ASP A 45 -1.60 -29.83 1.53
C ASP A 45 -2.48 -28.59 1.83
N ALA A 46 -2.09 -27.75 2.79
CA ALA A 46 -2.82 -26.52 3.07
C ALA A 46 -2.63 -25.51 1.93
N LEU A 47 -3.67 -24.72 1.64
CA LEU A 47 -3.64 -23.74 0.56
C LEU A 47 -2.77 -22.54 0.93
N ALA A 48 -1.75 -22.26 0.13
CA ALA A 48 -0.98 -21.04 0.18
C ALA A 48 -1.66 -19.92 -0.63
N MET A 49 -2.25 -20.29 -1.78
CA MET A 49 -2.88 -19.33 -2.69
C MET A 49 -4.10 -19.92 -3.38
N LEU A 50 -5.09 -19.06 -3.59
CA LEU A 50 -6.23 -19.29 -4.45
C LEU A 50 -6.32 -18.12 -5.43
N TRP A 51 -6.03 -18.39 -6.71
CA TRP A 51 -6.00 -17.39 -7.76
C TRP A 51 -7.17 -17.61 -8.73
N THR A 52 -7.81 -16.53 -9.16
CA THR A 52 -8.85 -16.56 -10.21
C THR A 52 -8.79 -15.29 -11.06
N ASN A 53 -9.38 -15.35 -12.27
CA ASN A 53 -9.48 -14.20 -13.18
C ASN A 53 -10.91 -14.00 -13.71
N ASP A 54 -11.12 -12.92 -14.47
CA ASP A 54 -12.40 -12.56 -15.11
C ASP A 54 -12.91 -13.60 -16.11
N MET A 55 -12.03 -14.47 -16.64
CA MET A 55 -12.38 -15.53 -17.56
C MET A 55 -12.77 -16.85 -16.86
N GLY A 56 -12.82 -16.86 -15.53
CA GLY A 56 -13.18 -18.03 -14.73
C GLY A 56 -12.07 -19.08 -14.60
N ARG A 57 -10.85 -18.79 -15.05
CA ARG A 57 -9.71 -19.66 -14.76
C ARG A 57 -9.39 -19.60 -13.27
N GLN A 58 -9.09 -20.76 -12.66
CA GLN A 58 -8.78 -20.87 -11.24
C GLN A 58 -7.53 -21.73 -11.04
N GLU A 59 -6.71 -21.33 -10.06
CA GLU A 59 -5.57 -22.11 -9.60
C GLU A 59 -5.62 -22.21 -8.07
N ARG A 60 -5.48 -23.45 -7.59
CA ARG A 60 -5.40 -23.78 -6.15
C ARG A 60 -3.99 -24.29 -5.87
N ILE A 61 -3.24 -23.51 -5.12
CA ILE A 61 -1.82 -23.77 -4.89
C ILE A 61 -1.62 -24.07 -3.41
N THR A 62 -1.21 -25.31 -3.10
CA THR A 62 -0.82 -25.69 -1.74
C THR A 62 0.57 -25.18 -1.41
N PHE A 63 0.96 -25.18 -0.13
CA PHE A 63 2.32 -24.79 0.28
C PHE A 63 3.38 -25.68 -0.35
N ALA A 64 3.16 -27.01 -0.44
CA ALA A 64 4.08 -27.91 -1.14
C ALA A 64 4.22 -27.55 -2.62
N ARG A 65 3.11 -27.25 -3.28
CA ARG A 65 3.13 -26.82 -4.69
C ARG A 65 3.80 -25.46 -4.86
N MET A 66 3.53 -24.50 -3.97
CA MET A 66 4.17 -23.17 -3.99
C MET A 66 5.70 -23.30 -3.86
N LYS A 67 6.17 -24.13 -2.93
CA LYS A 67 7.61 -24.43 -2.80
C LYS A 67 8.19 -24.97 -4.11
N THR A 68 7.56 -25.97 -4.72
CA THR A 68 8.02 -26.56 -5.98
C THR A 68 8.09 -25.52 -7.10
N LEU A 69 7.03 -24.69 -7.25
CA LEU A 69 6.96 -23.66 -8.29
C LEU A 69 8.01 -22.56 -8.07
N THR A 70 8.25 -22.15 -6.82
CA THR A 70 9.24 -21.13 -6.49
C THR A 70 10.68 -21.65 -6.61
N ASP A 71 10.94 -22.91 -6.31
CA ASP A 71 12.22 -23.56 -6.58
C ASP A 71 12.51 -23.64 -8.09
N GLN A 72 11.52 -24.02 -8.88
CA GLN A 72 11.60 -24.04 -10.33
C GLN A 72 11.89 -22.65 -10.90
N THR A 73 11.19 -21.62 -10.38
CA THR A 73 11.40 -20.23 -10.78
C THR A 73 12.80 -19.74 -10.40
N ALA A 74 13.27 -20.08 -9.20
CA ALA A 74 14.62 -19.71 -8.74
C ALA A 74 15.71 -20.30 -9.64
N SER A 75 15.55 -21.56 -10.03
CA SER A 75 16.46 -22.24 -10.97
C SER A 75 16.42 -21.59 -12.36
N TYR A 76 15.24 -21.26 -12.87
CA TYR A 76 15.08 -20.56 -14.14
C TYR A 76 15.77 -19.19 -14.15
N LEU A 77 15.57 -18.39 -13.09
CA LEU A 77 16.23 -17.10 -12.96
C LEU A 77 17.77 -17.23 -12.90
N GLN A 78 18.28 -18.26 -12.19
CA GLN A 78 19.72 -18.55 -12.16
C GLN A 78 20.25 -18.94 -13.55
N GLN A 79 19.51 -19.72 -14.31
CA GLN A 79 19.85 -20.09 -15.69
C GLN A 79 19.95 -18.86 -16.61
N LEU A 80 19.11 -17.85 -16.38
CA LEU A 80 19.17 -16.55 -17.06
C LEU A 80 20.29 -15.63 -16.53
N GLY A 81 21.15 -16.12 -15.63
CA GLY A 81 22.27 -15.37 -15.07
C GLY A 81 21.89 -14.37 -13.97
N ILE A 82 20.69 -14.51 -13.37
CA ILE A 82 20.24 -13.67 -12.27
C ILE A 82 20.68 -14.30 -10.94
N GLY A 83 21.27 -13.50 -10.05
CA GLY A 83 21.79 -13.92 -8.76
C GLY A 83 21.70 -12.87 -7.68
N ARG A 84 22.51 -13.06 -6.61
CA ARG A 84 22.52 -12.16 -5.44
C ARG A 84 22.87 -10.73 -5.83
N GLY A 85 22.03 -9.79 -5.41
CA GLY A 85 22.22 -8.35 -5.64
C GLY A 85 21.74 -7.85 -7.01
N ASP A 86 21.36 -8.74 -7.92
CA ASP A 86 20.83 -8.34 -9.23
C ASP A 86 19.41 -7.78 -9.08
N MET A 87 19.16 -6.66 -9.75
CA MET A 87 17.86 -5.97 -9.71
C MET A 87 16.95 -6.44 -10.84
N VAL A 88 15.76 -6.92 -10.46
CA VAL A 88 14.77 -7.48 -11.38
C VAL A 88 13.46 -6.71 -11.28
N MET A 89 13.06 -6.05 -12.37
CA MET A 89 11.78 -5.34 -12.45
C MET A 89 10.66 -6.32 -12.80
N LEU A 90 9.57 -6.31 -12.01
CA LEU A 90 8.42 -7.18 -12.15
C LEU A 90 7.18 -6.37 -12.57
N ILE A 91 6.78 -6.47 -13.84
CA ILE A 91 5.59 -5.81 -14.41
C ILE A 91 4.54 -6.88 -14.68
N LEU A 92 4.00 -7.50 -13.63
CA LEU A 92 3.26 -8.77 -13.72
C LEU A 92 1.77 -8.68 -13.36
N LYS A 93 1.22 -7.46 -13.21
CA LYS A 93 -0.18 -7.31 -12.79
C LYS A 93 -0.46 -8.20 -11.55
N ARG A 94 -1.60 -8.88 -11.55
CA ARG A 94 -1.98 -9.86 -10.52
C ARG A 94 -1.81 -11.31 -11.01
N ARG A 95 -0.89 -11.54 -11.97
CA ARG A 95 -0.52 -12.89 -12.44
C ARG A 95 0.16 -13.66 -11.31
N MET A 96 -0.10 -14.95 -11.23
CA MET A 96 0.49 -15.85 -10.23
C MET A 96 2.03 -15.78 -10.24
N GLU A 97 2.62 -15.61 -11.39
CA GLU A 97 4.06 -15.51 -11.60
C GLU A 97 4.72 -14.37 -10.82
N PHE A 98 3.95 -13.32 -10.41
CA PHE A 98 4.47 -12.28 -9.51
C PHE A 98 4.96 -12.88 -8.18
N TRP A 99 4.14 -13.71 -7.54
CA TRP A 99 4.51 -14.35 -6.27
C TRP A 99 5.62 -15.38 -6.43
N LEU A 100 5.62 -16.11 -7.55
CA LEU A 100 6.70 -17.06 -7.86
C LEU A 100 8.04 -16.32 -8.01
N CYS A 101 8.07 -15.21 -8.76
CA CYS A 101 9.26 -14.40 -8.94
C CYS A 101 9.73 -13.76 -7.62
N MET A 102 8.80 -13.20 -6.82
CA MET A 102 9.15 -12.62 -5.52
C MET A 102 9.85 -13.64 -4.62
N MET A 103 9.27 -14.81 -4.43
CA MET A 103 9.87 -15.86 -3.58
C MET A 103 11.16 -16.43 -4.20
N ALA A 104 11.21 -16.60 -5.51
CA ALA A 104 12.41 -17.06 -6.20
C ALA A 104 13.58 -16.08 -6.03
N LEU A 105 13.33 -14.78 -6.18
CA LEU A 105 14.36 -13.74 -5.95
C LEU A 105 14.85 -13.76 -4.50
N HIS A 106 13.96 -13.95 -3.51
CA HIS A 106 14.39 -14.12 -2.12
C HIS A 106 15.30 -15.35 -1.96
N LYS A 107 14.97 -16.48 -2.60
CA LYS A 107 15.78 -17.72 -2.55
C LYS A 107 17.19 -17.54 -3.11
N ILE A 108 17.36 -16.72 -4.13
CA ILE A 108 18.67 -16.52 -4.80
C ILE A 108 19.38 -15.22 -4.38
N GLY A 109 18.79 -14.44 -3.48
CA GLY A 109 19.36 -13.16 -3.04
C GLY A 109 19.20 -12.02 -4.05
N GLY A 110 18.33 -12.15 -5.04
CA GLY A 110 18.01 -11.09 -6.01
C GLY A 110 17.12 -10.00 -5.39
N ILE A 111 17.11 -8.83 -6.01
CA ILE A 111 16.36 -7.66 -5.56
C ILE A 111 15.12 -7.50 -6.44
N ALA A 112 13.94 -7.63 -5.87
CA ALA A 112 12.69 -7.41 -6.58
C ALA A 112 12.35 -5.92 -6.69
N ILE A 113 11.93 -5.48 -7.87
CA ILE A 113 11.38 -4.13 -8.13
C ILE A 113 9.97 -4.29 -8.72
N PRO A 114 8.94 -4.44 -7.86
CA PRO A 114 7.57 -4.47 -8.36
C PRO A 114 7.20 -3.17 -9.05
N ALA A 115 6.54 -3.27 -10.20
CA ALA A 115 6.15 -2.14 -11.01
C ALA A 115 4.77 -2.35 -11.64
N THR A 116 4.00 -1.27 -11.79
CA THR A 116 2.68 -1.34 -12.41
C THR A 116 2.79 -1.51 -13.92
N HIS A 117 1.83 -2.22 -14.50
CA HIS A 117 1.71 -2.42 -15.95
C HIS A 117 1.35 -1.15 -16.74
N MET A 118 1.00 -0.07 -16.04
CA MET A 118 0.65 1.22 -16.64
C MET A 118 1.85 2.13 -16.91
N LEU A 119 3.09 1.67 -16.66
CA LEU A 119 4.29 2.45 -16.92
C LEU A 119 4.46 2.71 -18.41
N THR A 120 4.85 3.95 -18.73
CA THR A 120 5.30 4.32 -20.06
C THR A 120 6.76 3.91 -20.28
N SER A 121 7.19 3.88 -21.53
CA SER A 121 8.59 3.63 -21.91
C SER A 121 9.56 4.59 -21.17
N ARG A 122 9.21 5.86 -21.02
CA ARG A 122 10.00 6.85 -20.26
C ARG A 122 10.10 6.48 -18.78
N ASP A 123 9.01 6.03 -18.18
CA ASP A 123 9.01 5.58 -16.78
C ASP A 123 9.90 4.36 -16.55
N ILE A 124 9.89 3.44 -17.52
CA ILE A 124 10.72 2.22 -17.50
C ILE A 124 12.19 2.61 -17.65
N GLN A 125 12.54 3.47 -18.61
CA GLN A 125 13.90 3.98 -18.81
C GLN A 125 14.45 4.64 -17.54
N TYR A 126 13.65 5.50 -16.91
CA TYR A 126 14.02 6.15 -15.65
C TYR A 126 14.40 5.12 -14.59
N ARG A 127 13.57 4.10 -14.40
CA ARG A 127 13.78 3.04 -13.40
C ARG A 127 15.01 2.19 -13.71
N ILE A 128 15.20 1.82 -14.97
CA ILE A 128 16.39 1.06 -15.40
C ILE A 128 17.65 1.83 -15.06
N ASN A 129 17.75 3.09 -15.48
CA ASN A 129 18.92 3.94 -15.26
C ASN A 129 19.17 4.19 -13.76
N ARG A 130 18.10 4.47 -13.02
CA ARG A 130 18.22 4.86 -11.61
C ARG A 130 18.57 3.69 -10.71
N ALA A 131 17.98 2.52 -10.94
CA ALA A 131 18.22 1.30 -10.16
C ALA A 131 19.40 0.47 -10.68
N GLY A 132 19.69 0.51 -11.97
CA GLY A 132 20.61 -0.42 -12.60
C GLY A 132 19.95 -1.79 -12.80
N VAL A 133 18.73 -1.80 -13.36
CA VAL A 133 17.95 -3.01 -13.59
C VAL A 133 18.69 -3.93 -14.56
N LYS A 134 18.89 -5.19 -14.16
CA LYS A 134 19.50 -6.24 -14.98
C LYS A 134 18.48 -7.00 -15.80
N ALA A 135 17.30 -7.24 -15.23
CA ALA A 135 16.26 -8.02 -15.88
C ALA A 135 14.87 -7.38 -15.74
N ILE A 136 14.03 -7.57 -16.76
CA ILE A 136 12.61 -7.22 -16.73
C ILE A 136 11.80 -8.49 -17.00
N ILE A 137 10.86 -8.80 -16.08
CA ILE A 137 9.87 -9.88 -16.26
C ILE A 137 8.50 -9.19 -16.33
N CYS A 138 7.82 -9.32 -17.47
CA CYS A 138 6.57 -8.60 -17.69
C CYS A 138 5.47 -9.50 -18.27
N VAL A 139 4.22 -9.08 -18.13
CA VAL A 139 3.11 -9.75 -18.80
C VAL A 139 3.24 -9.66 -20.31
N GLY A 140 2.97 -10.77 -21.02
CA GLY A 140 2.95 -10.85 -22.49
C GLY A 140 1.67 -10.22 -23.06
N GLU A 141 1.53 -8.91 -22.87
CA GLU A 141 0.42 -8.08 -23.38
C GLU A 141 0.99 -6.97 -24.26
N GLU A 142 0.32 -6.70 -25.39
CA GLU A 142 0.80 -5.78 -26.43
C GLU A 142 1.29 -4.45 -25.89
N TYR A 143 0.49 -3.79 -25.03
CA TYR A 143 0.87 -2.51 -24.43
C TYR A 143 2.16 -2.60 -23.61
N VAL A 144 2.26 -3.58 -22.70
CA VAL A 144 3.43 -3.70 -21.81
C VAL A 144 4.68 -4.07 -22.61
N LEU A 145 4.54 -5.04 -23.55
CA LEU A 145 5.65 -5.43 -24.43
C LEU A 145 6.16 -4.26 -25.27
N SER A 146 5.27 -3.44 -25.84
CA SER A 146 5.67 -2.26 -26.61
C SER A 146 6.41 -1.25 -25.73
N GLN A 147 5.91 -0.92 -24.52
CA GLN A 147 6.57 0.01 -23.62
C GLN A 147 7.96 -0.47 -23.18
N VAL A 148 8.11 -1.77 -22.91
CA VAL A 148 9.41 -2.36 -22.56
C VAL A 148 10.34 -2.36 -23.77
N THR A 149 9.85 -2.72 -24.95
CA THR A 149 10.66 -2.73 -26.19
C THR A 149 11.15 -1.32 -26.53
N ASP A 150 10.30 -0.31 -26.48
CA ASP A 150 10.69 1.08 -26.73
C ASP A 150 11.72 1.58 -25.71
N ALA A 151 11.59 1.19 -24.44
CA ALA A 151 12.56 1.53 -23.42
C ALA A 151 13.94 0.93 -23.72
N GLN A 152 14.02 -0.27 -24.29
CA GLN A 152 15.28 -0.96 -24.63
C GLN A 152 16.08 -0.25 -25.73
N LEU A 153 15.45 0.54 -26.57
CA LEU A 153 16.16 1.31 -27.61
C LEU A 153 17.16 2.32 -27.02
N HIS A 154 16.91 2.77 -25.80
CA HIS A 154 17.71 3.79 -25.13
C HIS A 154 18.41 3.28 -23.86
N THR A 155 17.84 2.27 -23.20
CA THR A 155 18.31 1.72 -21.92
C THR A 155 18.20 0.19 -21.93
N PRO A 156 19.12 -0.51 -22.60
CA PRO A 156 19.07 -1.97 -22.69
C PRO A 156 19.31 -2.63 -21.33
N VAL A 157 18.60 -3.74 -21.09
CA VAL A 157 18.86 -4.67 -19.98
C VAL A 157 19.29 -6.03 -20.52
N ASP A 158 20.00 -6.81 -19.71
CA ASP A 158 20.56 -8.10 -20.13
C ASP A 158 19.48 -9.13 -20.45
N VAL A 159 18.42 -9.16 -19.63
CA VAL A 159 17.39 -10.20 -19.68
C VAL A 159 15.98 -9.60 -19.75
N ARG A 160 15.17 -10.10 -20.67
CA ARG A 160 13.75 -9.76 -20.79
C ARG A 160 12.93 -11.03 -20.88
N VAL A 161 11.92 -11.17 -20.02
CA VAL A 161 11.04 -12.35 -19.99
C VAL A 161 9.60 -11.93 -20.20
N SER A 162 8.91 -12.55 -21.15
CA SER A 162 7.47 -12.40 -21.37
C SER A 162 6.71 -13.53 -20.71
N VAL A 163 5.74 -13.17 -19.86
CA VAL A 163 4.82 -14.08 -19.19
C VAL A 163 3.45 -14.01 -19.85
N GLY A 164 3.08 -15.01 -20.63
CA GLY A 164 1.84 -15.07 -21.39
C GLY A 164 2.07 -15.59 -22.81
N PRO A 165 1.01 -15.64 -23.63
CA PRO A 165 1.09 -16.24 -24.96
C PRO A 165 1.85 -15.37 -25.98
N GLN A 166 1.96 -14.04 -25.73
CA GLN A 166 2.65 -13.14 -26.63
C GLN A 166 4.11 -12.99 -26.22
N VAL A 167 5.00 -13.17 -27.18
CA VAL A 167 6.45 -12.99 -27.02
C VAL A 167 6.94 -12.13 -28.19
N THR A 168 7.76 -11.14 -27.89
CA THR A 168 8.38 -10.24 -28.87
C THR A 168 9.86 -10.63 -29.04
N ASP A 169 10.45 -10.32 -30.18
CA ASP A 169 11.86 -10.58 -30.47
C ASP A 169 12.78 -10.05 -29.37
N GLY A 170 13.71 -10.88 -28.94
CA GLY A 170 14.66 -10.60 -27.86
C GLY A 170 14.10 -10.78 -26.45
N PHE A 171 12.89 -11.35 -26.30
CA PHE A 171 12.38 -11.78 -25.02
C PHE A 171 12.45 -13.31 -24.90
N HIS A 172 12.79 -13.79 -23.72
CA HIS A 172 12.60 -15.17 -23.31
C HIS A 172 11.12 -15.46 -23.12
N SER A 173 10.67 -16.65 -23.51
CA SER A 173 9.30 -17.12 -23.31
C SER A 173 9.21 -17.89 -21.99
N TRP A 174 8.49 -17.32 -21.00
CA TRP A 174 8.23 -18.02 -19.74
C TRP A 174 7.58 -19.40 -19.98
N GLN A 175 6.58 -19.46 -20.86
CA GLN A 175 5.80 -20.67 -21.11
C GLN A 175 6.65 -21.80 -21.73
N GLU A 176 7.64 -21.45 -22.54
CA GLU A 176 8.48 -22.43 -23.24
C GLU A 176 9.70 -22.85 -22.43
N GLU A 177 10.30 -21.92 -21.69
CA GLU A 177 11.61 -22.13 -21.07
C GLU A 177 11.54 -22.52 -19.59
N TRP A 178 10.58 -21.96 -18.83
CA TRP A 178 10.52 -22.10 -17.38
C TRP A 178 10.49 -23.55 -16.90
N ASN A 179 9.74 -24.42 -17.59
CA ASN A 179 9.65 -25.85 -17.26
C ASN A 179 10.93 -26.65 -17.58
N GLN A 180 11.84 -26.07 -18.34
CA GLN A 180 13.08 -26.72 -18.77
C GLN A 180 14.25 -26.48 -17.82
N ALA A 181 14.08 -25.57 -16.85
CA ALA A 181 15.13 -25.27 -15.89
C ALA A 181 15.50 -26.50 -15.05
N PRO A 182 16.79 -26.69 -14.71
CA PRO A 182 17.26 -27.82 -13.92
C PRO A 182 16.71 -27.79 -12.48
N ALA A 183 16.97 -28.85 -11.70
CA ALA A 183 16.61 -28.85 -10.28
C ALA A 183 17.32 -27.72 -9.54
N PHE A 184 16.56 -26.99 -8.71
CA PHE A 184 17.09 -25.89 -7.92
C PHE A 184 18.07 -26.36 -6.87
N VAL A 185 19.21 -25.69 -6.79
CA VAL A 185 20.21 -25.90 -5.73
C VAL A 185 20.24 -24.69 -4.81
N ARG A 186 19.82 -24.90 -3.56
CA ARG A 186 19.79 -23.84 -2.53
C ARG A 186 21.20 -23.30 -2.28
N PRO A 187 21.43 -21.98 -2.35
CA PRO A 187 22.69 -21.36 -1.93
C PRO A 187 22.94 -21.62 -0.44
N LYS A 188 24.22 -21.76 -0.03
CA LYS A 188 24.57 -21.94 1.39
C LYS A 188 24.16 -20.75 2.25
N ILE A 189 24.44 -19.53 1.79
CA ILE A 189 24.05 -18.27 2.41
C ILE A 189 23.46 -17.40 1.27
N PRO A 190 22.12 -17.37 1.15
CA PRO A 190 21.48 -16.61 0.07
C PRO A 190 21.56 -15.09 0.31
N ASN A 191 21.54 -14.67 1.57
CA ASN A 191 21.51 -13.25 1.98
C ASN A 191 22.01 -13.04 3.41
N GLU A 192 22.39 -11.79 3.68
CA GLU A 192 22.46 -11.22 5.02
C GLU A 192 21.16 -10.49 5.34
N ASN A 193 20.83 -10.29 6.62
CA ASN A 193 19.62 -9.55 7.03
C ASN A 193 19.60 -8.11 6.50
N SER A 194 20.78 -7.49 6.37
CA SER A 194 20.97 -6.13 5.88
C SER A 194 21.04 -5.99 4.36
N ASP A 195 21.04 -7.10 3.61
CA ASP A 195 21.01 -7.04 2.14
C ASP A 195 19.69 -6.41 1.68
N THR A 196 19.74 -5.66 0.59
CA THR A 196 18.52 -5.17 -0.05
C THR A 196 17.78 -6.33 -0.71
N MET A 197 16.52 -6.49 -0.37
CA MET A 197 15.66 -7.57 -0.87
C MET A 197 14.62 -7.05 -1.87
N LEU A 198 14.10 -5.87 -1.60
CA LEU A 198 12.93 -5.31 -2.27
C LEU A 198 13.10 -3.81 -2.43
N MET A 199 12.66 -3.27 -3.56
CA MET A 199 12.70 -1.84 -3.83
C MET A 199 11.40 -1.37 -4.46
N TYR A 200 10.87 -0.25 -3.96
CA TYR A 200 9.70 0.42 -4.54
C TYR A 200 10.05 1.81 -5.05
N PHE A 201 9.50 2.14 -6.21
CA PHE A 201 9.46 3.51 -6.68
C PHE A 201 8.19 4.19 -6.20
N THR A 202 8.31 5.29 -5.46
CA THR A 202 7.18 6.06 -4.95
C THR A 202 7.17 7.45 -5.55
N SER A 203 5.98 8.01 -5.76
CA SER A 203 5.83 9.41 -6.18
C SER A 203 6.38 10.34 -5.09
N GLY A 204 7.45 11.06 -5.41
CA GLY A 204 7.96 12.13 -4.54
C GLY A 204 7.16 13.42 -4.71
N THR A 205 7.22 14.30 -3.72
CA THR A 205 6.68 15.67 -3.80
C THR A 205 7.45 16.55 -4.80
N SER A 206 8.68 16.14 -5.15
CA SER A 206 9.60 16.86 -6.06
C SER A 206 9.53 16.43 -7.54
N GLY A 207 8.57 15.58 -7.92
CA GLY A 207 8.32 15.18 -9.31
C GLY A 207 8.89 13.82 -9.71
N GLU A 208 10.15 13.51 -9.44
CA GLU A 208 10.75 12.22 -9.83
C GLU A 208 10.54 11.16 -8.74
N PRO A 209 10.26 9.88 -9.13
CA PRO A 209 10.02 8.81 -8.15
C PRO A 209 11.25 8.50 -7.29
N LYS A 210 11.05 8.41 -5.97
CA LYS A 210 12.07 7.98 -5.00
C LYS A 210 12.19 6.46 -5.00
N MET A 211 13.39 5.93 -4.72
CA MET A 211 13.63 4.49 -4.59
C MET A 211 13.73 4.08 -3.12
N VAL A 212 12.68 3.51 -2.58
CA VAL A 212 12.62 3.02 -1.20
C VAL A 212 13.20 1.60 -1.15
N ALA A 213 14.36 1.43 -0.51
CA ALA A 213 15.03 0.14 -0.38
C ALA A 213 14.68 -0.54 0.94
N HIS A 214 14.32 -1.81 0.88
CA HIS A 214 14.02 -2.66 2.04
C HIS A 214 15.00 -3.82 2.14
N ASP A 215 15.43 -4.10 3.38
CA ASP A 215 16.22 -5.28 3.72
C ASP A 215 15.34 -6.52 3.98
N TYR A 216 15.96 -7.67 4.26
CA TYR A 216 15.24 -8.92 4.48
C TYR A 216 14.34 -8.87 5.73
N LEU A 217 14.64 -8.03 6.71
CA LEU A 217 13.81 -7.88 7.91
C LEU A 217 12.48 -7.15 7.65
N TYR A 218 12.34 -6.49 6.51
CA TYR A 218 11.06 -5.91 6.10
C TYR A 218 9.94 -6.95 6.03
N ALA A 219 10.22 -8.12 5.47
CA ALA A 219 9.25 -9.21 5.44
C ALA A 219 8.84 -9.66 6.84
N LEU A 220 9.81 -9.75 7.78
CA LEU A 220 9.54 -10.08 9.19
C LEU A 220 8.65 -9.02 9.86
N GLY A 221 8.84 -7.75 9.55
CA GLY A 221 8.01 -6.66 10.07
C GLY A 221 6.52 -6.76 9.68
N HIS A 222 6.19 -7.47 8.60
CA HIS A 222 4.80 -7.73 8.21
C HIS A 222 4.09 -8.81 9.03
N LEU A 223 4.77 -9.47 9.95
CA LEU A 223 4.14 -10.41 10.88
C LEU A 223 3.04 -9.70 11.68
N THR A 224 3.32 -8.50 12.21
CA THR A 224 2.34 -7.72 12.97
C THR A 224 1.18 -7.24 12.08
N THR A 225 1.45 -6.90 10.83
CA THR A 225 0.42 -6.51 9.85
C THR A 225 -0.55 -7.65 9.58
N GLY A 226 -0.06 -8.85 9.30
CA GLY A 226 -0.92 -9.98 8.91
C GLY A 226 -1.59 -10.65 10.09
N VAL A 227 -0.79 -11.07 11.09
CA VAL A 227 -1.29 -11.87 12.21
C VAL A 227 -2.19 -11.06 13.13
N PHE A 228 -1.79 -9.81 13.45
CA PHE A 228 -2.54 -9.02 14.41
C PHE A 228 -3.51 -8.04 13.73
N TRP A 229 -3.04 -7.14 12.87
CA TRP A 229 -3.93 -6.14 12.30
C TRP A 229 -4.97 -6.73 11.33
N HIS A 230 -4.56 -7.62 10.40
CA HIS A 230 -5.52 -8.36 9.55
C HIS A 230 -6.23 -9.49 10.31
N ASN A 231 -5.81 -9.79 11.55
CA ASN A 231 -6.37 -10.82 12.41
C ASN A 231 -6.44 -12.20 11.73
N LEU A 232 -5.37 -12.60 11.06
CA LEU A 232 -5.33 -13.80 10.25
C LEU A 232 -4.93 -15.03 11.07
N GLN A 233 -5.53 -16.14 10.70
CA GLN A 233 -5.27 -17.48 11.24
C GLN A 233 -5.09 -18.47 10.08
N GLU A 234 -4.69 -19.70 10.39
CA GLU A 234 -4.41 -20.75 9.41
C GLU A 234 -5.61 -21.15 8.54
N ASP A 235 -6.84 -20.91 9.00
CA ASP A 235 -8.09 -21.15 8.26
C ASP A 235 -8.56 -19.94 7.45
N SER A 236 -7.85 -18.83 7.52
CA SER A 236 -8.27 -17.60 6.85
C SER A 236 -8.02 -17.66 5.35
N ILE A 237 -9.00 -17.16 4.59
CA ILE A 237 -8.86 -16.84 3.17
C ILE A 237 -8.90 -15.32 3.07
N HIS A 238 -7.77 -14.70 2.75
CA HIS A 238 -7.62 -13.25 2.79
C HIS A 238 -7.55 -12.65 1.39
N LEU A 239 -8.43 -11.68 1.13
CA LEU A 239 -8.46 -10.87 -0.08
C LEU A 239 -8.04 -9.43 0.22
N THR A 240 -6.99 -8.95 -0.46
CA THR A 240 -6.65 -7.52 -0.49
C THR A 240 -6.80 -6.95 -1.89
N VAL A 241 -7.48 -5.83 -2.02
CA VAL A 241 -7.53 -5.06 -3.27
C VAL A 241 -6.31 -4.15 -3.35
N ALA A 242 -5.33 -4.58 -4.13
CA ALA A 242 -4.13 -3.80 -4.45
C ALA A 242 -3.50 -4.31 -5.74
N ASP A 243 -2.90 -3.42 -6.54
CA ASP A 243 -2.03 -3.76 -7.66
C ASP A 243 -0.66 -4.19 -7.14
N THR A 244 -0.04 -5.18 -7.79
CA THR A 244 1.25 -5.74 -7.37
C THR A 244 2.43 -4.79 -7.53
N GLY A 245 2.30 -3.76 -8.34
CA GLY A 245 3.30 -2.70 -8.48
C GLY A 245 3.40 -1.73 -7.29
N TRP A 246 2.56 -1.89 -6.27
CA TRP A 246 2.52 -1.01 -5.09
C TRP A 246 2.84 -1.74 -3.80
N GLY A 247 3.47 -1.03 -2.85
CA GLY A 247 3.82 -1.57 -1.54
C GLY A 247 2.65 -2.23 -0.80
N LYS A 248 1.42 -1.74 -0.97
CA LYS A 248 0.23 -2.35 -0.36
C LYS A 248 0.01 -3.82 -0.75
N ALA A 249 0.53 -4.28 -1.88
CA ALA A 249 0.41 -5.69 -2.27
C ALA A 249 1.14 -6.61 -1.30
N VAL A 250 2.34 -6.27 -0.86
CA VAL A 250 3.09 -7.09 0.11
C VAL A 250 2.52 -7.00 1.52
N TRP A 251 1.83 -5.89 1.85
CA TRP A 251 1.11 -5.76 3.12
C TRP A 251 -0.08 -6.73 3.23
N GLY A 252 -0.81 -6.92 2.13
CA GLY A 252 -2.07 -7.63 2.15
C GLY A 252 -2.14 -8.92 1.32
N LYS A 253 -1.09 -9.29 0.59
CA LYS A 253 -1.14 -10.45 -0.32
C LYS A 253 0.10 -11.33 -0.28
N MET A 254 0.93 -11.25 0.76
CA MET A 254 2.18 -12.01 0.77
C MET A 254 2.66 -12.33 2.18
N TYR A 255 3.49 -11.46 2.76
CA TYR A 255 4.28 -11.80 3.94
C TYR A 255 3.42 -12.11 5.18
N GLY A 256 2.64 -11.17 5.64
CA GLY A 256 1.83 -11.32 6.84
C GLY A 256 0.82 -12.45 6.76
N GLN A 257 0.23 -12.65 5.58
CA GLN A 257 -0.73 -13.71 5.30
C GLN A 257 -0.08 -15.09 5.44
N TRP A 258 1.09 -15.25 4.86
CA TRP A 258 1.80 -16.53 4.94
C TRP A 258 2.50 -16.76 6.29
N PHE A 259 2.87 -15.72 7.05
CA PHE A 259 3.24 -15.90 8.46
C PHE A 259 2.10 -16.57 9.25
N ALA A 260 0.87 -16.12 9.04
CA ALA A 260 -0.31 -16.70 9.66
C ALA A 260 -0.69 -18.10 9.12
N GLY A 261 -0.08 -18.57 8.04
CA GLY A 261 -0.50 -19.80 7.32
C GLY A 261 -1.82 -19.66 6.60
N ALA A 262 -2.26 -18.41 6.36
CA ALA A 262 -3.52 -18.10 5.67
C ALA A 262 -3.38 -18.26 4.16
N THR A 263 -4.51 -18.56 3.50
CA THR A 263 -4.61 -18.59 2.04
C THR A 263 -4.68 -17.16 1.50
N VAL A 264 -3.73 -16.79 0.64
CA VAL A 264 -3.79 -15.55 -0.14
C VAL A 264 -4.78 -15.74 -1.28
N PHE A 265 -5.87 -14.97 -1.27
CA PHE A 265 -6.79 -14.93 -2.41
C PHE A 265 -6.40 -13.83 -3.38
N VAL A 266 -6.31 -14.16 -4.66
CA VAL A 266 -5.97 -13.24 -5.75
C VAL A 266 -7.07 -13.23 -6.78
N TYR A 267 -7.68 -12.07 -7.00
CA TYR A 267 -8.58 -11.82 -8.13
C TYR A 267 -7.87 -10.98 -9.18
N ASP A 268 -7.54 -11.60 -10.30
CA ASP A 268 -6.88 -10.97 -11.44
C ASP A 268 -7.93 -10.50 -12.44
N HIS A 269 -8.34 -9.26 -12.27
CA HIS A 269 -9.36 -8.59 -13.09
C HIS A 269 -8.75 -7.49 -13.96
N GLU A 270 -9.31 -7.26 -15.13
CA GLU A 270 -8.88 -6.16 -16.00
C GLU A 270 -9.50 -4.84 -15.56
N LYS A 271 -10.76 -4.84 -15.17
CA LYS A 271 -11.49 -3.65 -14.71
C LYS A 271 -12.10 -3.90 -13.34
N PHE A 272 -11.97 -2.92 -12.45
CA PHE A 272 -12.60 -2.99 -11.13
C PHE A 272 -14.14 -2.95 -11.25
N SER A 273 -14.81 -3.87 -10.52
CA SER A 273 -16.26 -3.92 -10.35
C SER A 273 -16.58 -4.28 -8.91
N ALA A 274 -17.36 -3.45 -8.23
CA ALA A 274 -17.79 -3.68 -6.85
C ALA A 274 -18.66 -4.94 -6.73
N SER A 275 -19.59 -5.14 -7.67
CA SER A 275 -20.46 -6.33 -7.69
C SER A 275 -19.66 -7.63 -7.90
N GLN A 276 -18.74 -7.67 -8.86
CA GLN A 276 -17.87 -8.85 -9.07
C GLN A 276 -16.99 -9.13 -7.86
N LEU A 277 -16.54 -8.09 -7.15
CA LEU A 277 -15.78 -8.27 -5.92
C LEU A 277 -16.62 -8.94 -4.82
N LEU A 278 -17.89 -8.53 -4.66
CA LEU A 278 -18.83 -9.18 -3.73
C LEU A 278 -19.15 -10.62 -4.16
N ASP A 279 -19.32 -10.89 -5.45
CA ASP A 279 -19.44 -12.25 -5.99
C ASP A 279 -18.23 -13.13 -5.62
N CYS A 280 -17.01 -12.60 -5.74
CA CYS A 280 -15.80 -13.31 -5.31
C CYS A 280 -15.80 -13.60 -3.80
N ILE A 281 -16.19 -12.63 -2.96
CA ILE A 281 -16.25 -12.81 -1.51
C ILE A 281 -17.21 -13.94 -1.15
N GLN A 282 -18.39 -13.98 -1.75
CA GLN A 282 -19.39 -15.04 -1.55
C GLN A 282 -18.88 -16.38 -2.09
N GLN A 283 -18.50 -16.43 -3.38
CA GLN A 283 -18.16 -17.67 -4.09
C GLN A 283 -16.98 -18.41 -3.44
N TYR A 284 -15.95 -17.67 -3.05
CA TYR A 284 -14.73 -18.25 -2.49
C TYR A 284 -14.71 -18.25 -0.96
N ARG A 285 -15.83 -17.87 -0.34
CA ARG A 285 -15.97 -17.88 1.13
C ARG A 285 -14.85 -17.09 1.80
N ILE A 286 -14.53 -15.89 1.30
CA ILE A 286 -13.51 -15.02 1.84
C ILE A 286 -13.83 -14.71 3.30
N THR A 287 -12.83 -14.86 4.18
CA THR A 287 -13.01 -14.69 5.63
C THR A 287 -12.49 -13.35 6.14
N SER A 288 -11.50 -12.78 5.45
CA SER A 288 -10.88 -11.50 5.78
C SER A 288 -10.65 -10.67 4.52
N PHE A 289 -10.97 -9.38 4.61
CA PHE A 289 -10.94 -8.47 3.47
C PHE A 289 -10.22 -7.17 3.80
N CYS A 290 -9.31 -6.74 2.91
CA CYS A 290 -8.63 -5.45 2.99
C CYS A 290 -8.76 -4.68 1.68
N ALA A 291 -9.17 -3.43 1.77
CA ALA A 291 -9.22 -2.54 0.62
C ALA A 291 -8.94 -1.09 1.02
N PRO A 292 -8.54 -0.20 0.08
CA PRO A 292 -8.51 1.22 0.37
C PRO A 292 -9.92 1.78 0.58
N PRO A 293 -10.07 2.91 1.31
CA PRO A 293 -11.35 3.58 1.52
C PRO A 293 -12.15 3.83 0.24
N THR A 294 -11.45 4.14 -0.87
CA THR A 294 -12.08 4.29 -2.19
C THR A 294 -12.89 3.07 -2.62
N VAL A 295 -12.39 1.86 -2.40
CA VAL A 295 -13.11 0.62 -2.73
C VAL A 295 -14.34 0.46 -1.84
N TYR A 296 -14.23 0.74 -0.54
CA TYR A 296 -15.37 0.70 0.37
C TYR A 296 -16.44 1.72 -0.02
N ARG A 297 -16.07 2.91 -0.51
CA ARG A 297 -17.03 3.89 -1.08
C ARG A 297 -17.86 3.31 -2.21
N PHE A 298 -17.27 2.51 -3.10
CA PHE A 298 -18.03 1.84 -4.15
C PHE A 298 -18.91 0.71 -3.58
N LEU A 299 -18.37 -0.09 -2.68
CA LEU A 299 -19.09 -1.23 -2.10
C LEU A 299 -20.37 -0.79 -1.38
N VAL A 300 -20.34 0.28 -0.57
CA VAL A 300 -21.54 0.72 0.21
C VAL A 300 -22.72 1.20 -0.64
N HIS A 301 -22.54 1.31 -1.95
CA HIS A 301 -23.60 1.62 -2.91
C HIS A 301 -24.24 0.37 -3.54
N GLU A 302 -23.66 -0.82 -3.34
CA GLU A 302 -24.20 -2.08 -3.82
C GLU A 302 -25.34 -2.58 -2.91
N ASP A 303 -26.20 -3.42 -3.49
CA ASP A 303 -27.26 -4.09 -2.74
C ASP A 303 -26.74 -5.36 -2.07
N PHE A 304 -26.31 -5.24 -0.82
CA PHE A 304 -25.72 -6.33 -0.04
C PHE A 304 -26.71 -7.49 0.23
N SER A 305 -28.02 -7.27 0.14
CA SER A 305 -29.02 -8.33 0.32
C SER A 305 -28.95 -9.43 -0.75
N ARG A 306 -28.25 -9.15 -1.87
CA ARG A 306 -28.06 -10.09 -2.99
C ARG A 306 -26.91 -11.07 -2.78
N TYR A 307 -26.10 -10.90 -1.72
CA TYR A 307 -24.88 -11.66 -1.51
C TYR A 307 -24.86 -12.36 -0.16
N ASP A 308 -24.39 -13.61 -0.12
CA ASP A 308 -24.09 -14.31 1.14
C ASP A 308 -22.67 -13.96 1.60
N LEU A 309 -22.56 -12.98 2.47
CA LEU A 309 -21.28 -12.56 3.06
C LEU A 309 -21.01 -13.18 4.44
N SER A 310 -21.72 -14.24 4.82
CA SER A 310 -21.63 -14.88 6.15
C SER A 310 -20.24 -15.44 6.48
N SER A 311 -19.38 -15.67 5.45
CA SER A 311 -17.99 -16.08 5.65
C SER A 311 -17.08 -14.95 6.08
N LEU A 312 -17.44 -13.68 5.73
CA LEU A 312 -16.60 -12.52 6.01
C LEU A 312 -16.68 -12.16 7.50
N ARG A 313 -15.56 -12.24 8.18
CA ARG A 313 -15.46 -12.05 9.64
C ARG A 313 -14.72 -10.77 10.04
N TYR A 314 -13.81 -10.28 9.20
CA TYR A 314 -12.90 -9.21 9.55
C TYR A 314 -12.53 -8.34 8.33
N CYS A 315 -12.58 -7.02 8.50
CA CYS A 315 -12.30 -6.08 7.43
C CYS A 315 -11.32 -5.01 7.89
N THR A 316 -10.32 -4.72 7.06
CA THR A 316 -9.31 -3.70 7.30
C THR A 316 -9.25 -2.69 6.16
N THR A 317 -8.81 -1.48 6.45
CA THR A 317 -8.61 -0.43 5.45
C THR A 317 -7.34 0.36 5.73
N ALA A 318 -6.62 0.75 4.69
CA ALA A 318 -5.43 1.58 4.75
C ALA A 318 -5.09 2.21 3.39
N GLY A 319 -4.20 3.20 3.39
CA GLY A 319 -3.64 3.84 2.20
C GLY A 319 -4.23 5.21 1.90
N GLU A 320 -5.39 5.50 2.44
CA GLU A 320 -6.08 6.79 2.46
C GLU A 320 -6.76 6.91 3.82
N ALA A 321 -7.11 8.10 4.25
CA ALA A 321 -7.92 8.28 5.45
C ALA A 321 -9.38 7.85 5.19
N LEU A 322 -9.97 7.12 6.13
CA LEU A 322 -11.34 6.64 6.05
C LEU A 322 -12.33 7.73 6.48
N ASN A 323 -13.33 7.99 5.64
CA ASN A 323 -14.44 8.85 6.03
C ASN A 323 -15.39 8.10 6.98
N SER A 324 -15.80 8.75 8.08
CA SER A 324 -16.70 8.16 9.09
C SER A 324 -18.04 7.70 8.49
N SER A 325 -18.59 8.42 7.52
CA SER A 325 -19.83 8.04 6.84
C SER A 325 -19.75 6.70 6.09
N VAL A 326 -18.58 6.42 5.48
CA VAL A 326 -18.32 5.14 4.81
C VAL A 326 -18.22 4.02 5.85
N TYR A 327 -17.54 4.27 6.96
CA TYR A 327 -17.47 3.34 8.08
C TYR A 327 -18.86 2.98 8.61
N GLU A 328 -19.66 3.99 8.97
CA GLU A 328 -21.00 3.82 9.53
C GLU A 328 -21.92 3.06 8.56
N ARG A 329 -21.88 3.43 7.28
CA ARG A 329 -22.68 2.76 6.26
C ARG A 329 -22.28 1.31 6.07
N PHE A 330 -20.99 1.00 6.01
CA PHE A 330 -20.51 -0.37 5.89
C PHE A 330 -20.87 -1.21 7.12
N LEU A 331 -20.70 -0.65 8.32
CA LEU A 331 -21.10 -1.30 9.57
C LEU A 331 -22.60 -1.60 9.58
N ALA A 332 -23.43 -0.65 9.17
CA ALA A 332 -24.90 -0.85 9.10
C ALA A 332 -25.31 -1.94 8.10
N LEU A 333 -24.58 -2.08 6.97
CA LEU A 333 -24.88 -3.07 5.94
C LEU A 333 -24.39 -4.48 6.29
N THR A 334 -23.28 -4.60 7.03
CA THR A 334 -22.59 -5.89 7.22
C THR A 334 -22.50 -6.33 8.68
N GLY A 335 -22.68 -5.43 9.64
CA GLY A 335 -22.38 -5.67 11.06
C GLY A 335 -20.86 -5.76 11.35
N ILE A 336 -19.98 -5.58 10.35
CA ILE A 336 -18.53 -5.72 10.49
C ILE A 336 -17.87 -4.35 10.64
N ARG A 337 -17.02 -4.22 11.65
CA ARG A 337 -16.20 -3.01 11.87
C ARG A 337 -15.06 -2.92 10.85
N LEU A 338 -14.76 -1.72 10.36
CA LEU A 338 -13.57 -1.47 9.57
C LEU A 338 -12.42 -1.09 10.50
N MET A 339 -11.35 -1.88 10.47
CA MET A 339 -10.16 -1.66 11.27
C MET A 339 -9.15 -0.87 10.44
N GLU A 340 -9.01 0.42 10.76
CA GLU A 340 -8.11 1.31 10.02
C GLU A 340 -6.66 1.09 10.41
N GLY A 341 -5.74 1.27 9.44
CA GLY A 341 -4.32 1.23 9.65
C GLY A 341 -3.58 2.23 8.78
N PHE A 342 -2.44 2.69 9.28
CA PHE A 342 -1.58 3.66 8.63
C PHE A 342 -0.14 3.16 8.56
N GLY A 343 0.53 3.57 7.51
CA GLY A 343 1.94 3.39 7.26
C GLY A 343 2.29 3.89 5.87
N GLN A 344 3.55 3.80 5.52
CA GLN A 344 4.09 4.32 4.29
C GLN A 344 4.74 3.21 3.47
N THR A 345 5.23 3.52 2.26
CA THR A 345 6.09 2.59 1.52
C THR A 345 7.38 2.32 2.30
N GLU A 346 7.86 3.29 3.05
CA GLU A 346 9.05 3.26 3.90
C GLU A 346 8.90 2.38 5.16
N THR A 347 7.67 2.02 5.54
CA THR A 347 7.38 1.27 6.76
C THR A 347 6.50 0.05 6.50
N THR A 348 6.27 -0.77 7.52
CA THR A 348 5.09 -1.63 7.62
C THR A 348 3.99 -0.87 8.38
N LEU A 349 2.99 -1.56 8.95
CA LEU A 349 1.96 -0.93 9.76
C LEU A 349 2.58 -0.19 10.96
N THR A 350 2.44 1.15 11.01
CA THR A 350 2.94 1.98 12.11
C THR A 350 1.87 2.33 13.14
N LEU A 351 0.66 2.59 12.66
CA LEU A 351 -0.53 2.82 13.47
C LEU A 351 -1.63 1.88 13.01
N GLY A 352 -2.47 1.39 13.90
CA GLY A 352 -3.59 0.55 13.50
C GLY A 352 -4.55 0.23 14.64
N THR A 353 -5.79 -0.06 14.26
CA THR A 353 -6.79 -0.58 15.19
C THR A 353 -6.67 -2.09 15.23
N MET A 354 -6.12 -2.63 16.32
CA MET A 354 -5.94 -4.07 16.52
C MET A 354 -7.27 -4.75 16.93
N PRO A 355 -7.40 -6.09 16.83
CA PRO A 355 -8.67 -6.79 17.13
C PRO A 355 -9.22 -6.56 18.54
N TRP A 356 -8.36 -6.31 19.50
CA TRP A 356 -8.72 -6.03 20.91
C TRP A 356 -9.10 -4.56 21.15
N ASN A 357 -8.94 -3.68 20.17
CA ASN A 357 -9.27 -2.26 20.27
C ASN A 357 -10.62 -1.95 19.62
N SER A 358 -11.32 -0.96 20.13
CA SER A 358 -12.54 -0.44 19.50
C SER A 358 -12.16 0.65 18.49
N PRO A 359 -12.55 0.53 17.20
CA PRO A 359 -12.24 1.56 16.23
C PRO A 359 -12.95 2.88 16.54
N LYS A 360 -12.22 4.00 16.39
CA LYS A 360 -12.78 5.34 16.34
C LYS A 360 -12.82 5.76 14.86
N PRO A 361 -14.01 5.89 14.24
CA PRO A 361 -14.12 6.16 12.80
C PRO A 361 -13.36 7.42 12.36
N GLY A 362 -12.47 7.28 11.39
CA GLY A 362 -11.59 8.36 10.90
C GLY A 362 -10.26 8.50 11.65
N SER A 363 -10.04 7.70 12.68
CA SER A 363 -8.74 7.59 13.35
C SER A 363 -7.87 6.52 12.68
N MET A 364 -6.57 6.76 12.58
CA MET A 364 -5.59 5.78 12.10
C MET A 364 -5.33 4.64 13.10
N GLY A 365 -5.92 4.69 14.30
CA GLY A 365 -5.72 3.72 15.38
C GLY A 365 -4.62 4.13 16.36
N LEU A 366 -4.08 3.12 17.05
CA LEU A 366 -3.05 3.24 18.08
C LEU A 366 -1.67 2.87 17.53
N PRO A 367 -0.56 3.28 18.17
CA PRO A 367 0.78 2.88 17.78
C PRO A 367 0.97 1.37 17.78
N ASN A 368 1.59 0.86 16.70
CA ASN A 368 2.12 -0.49 16.69
C ASN A 368 3.48 -0.49 17.42
N PRO A 369 3.64 -1.23 18.52
CA PRO A 369 4.85 -1.19 19.33
C PRO A 369 6.11 -1.72 18.62
N GLN A 370 5.99 -2.26 17.42
CA GLN A 370 7.12 -2.51 16.53
C GLN A 370 7.90 -1.23 16.23
N TYR A 371 7.21 -0.07 16.28
CA TYR A 371 7.76 1.26 16.08
C TYR A 371 7.55 2.12 17.32
N GLN A 372 8.55 2.89 17.69
CA GLN A 372 8.39 3.94 18.69
C GLN A 372 7.88 5.21 18.01
N ILE A 373 6.56 5.35 17.93
CA ILE A 373 5.90 6.49 17.26
C ILE A 373 5.76 7.66 18.23
N ASP A 374 6.05 8.86 17.74
CA ASP A 374 5.82 10.12 18.46
C ASP A 374 5.24 11.19 17.54
N LEU A 375 4.71 12.26 18.13
CA LEU A 375 4.33 13.48 17.44
C LEU A 375 5.27 14.59 17.90
N VAL A 376 5.94 15.25 16.95
CA VAL A 376 6.90 16.31 17.28
C VAL A 376 6.51 17.66 16.70
N ARG A 377 6.85 18.70 17.48
CA ARG A 377 6.80 20.10 17.04
C ARG A 377 7.96 20.41 16.08
N PRO A 378 7.96 21.57 15.42
CA PRO A 378 9.08 21.97 14.56
C PRO A 378 10.44 22.13 15.29
N ASP A 379 10.44 22.27 16.60
CA ASP A 379 11.65 22.32 17.41
C ASP A 379 12.13 20.95 17.90
N GLY A 380 11.45 19.86 17.47
CA GLY A 380 11.77 18.47 17.83
C GLY A 380 11.22 18.01 19.18
N SER A 381 10.54 18.87 19.94
CA SER A 381 9.89 18.49 21.20
C SER A 381 8.61 17.69 20.94
N SER A 382 8.27 16.74 21.84
CA SER A 382 7.03 15.97 21.75
C SER A 382 5.79 16.83 21.96
N CYS A 383 4.73 16.53 21.20
CA CYS A 383 3.43 17.19 21.33
C CYS A 383 2.62 16.64 22.51
N GLU A 384 1.81 17.51 23.12
CA GLU A 384 0.77 17.14 24.07
C GLU A 384 -0.46 16.56 23.33
N ASP A 385 -1.37 15.91 24.07
CA ASP A 385 -2.63 15.42 23.51
C ASP A 385 -3.48 16.58 22.97
N GLY A 386 -4.11 16.40 21.80
CA GLY A 386 -4.85 17.44 21.08
C GLY A 386 -3.99 18.38 20.23
N GLU A 387 -2.67 18.34 20.38
CA GLU A 387 -1.75 19.17 19.61
C GLU A 387 -1.36 18.53 18.29
N LYS A 388 -1.27 19.33 17.22
CA LYS A 388 -0.86 18.86 15.88
C LYS A 388 0.67 18.85 15.77
N GLY A 389 1.23 17.70 15.39
CA GLY A 389 2.66 17.50 15.15
C GLY A 389 2.94 16.61 13.97
N GLU A 390 4.21 16.53 13.59
CA GLU A 390 4.67 15.54 12.61
C GLU A 390 4.78 14.16 13.27
N ILE A 391 4.28 13.15 12.56
CA ILE A 391 4.49 11.75 12.96
C ILE A 391 5.95 11.41 12.70
N VAL A 392 6.66 10.95 13.72
CA VAL A 392 8.03 10.46 13.61
C VAL A 392 8.16 9.05 14.17
N VAL A 393 9.16 8.33 13.67
CA VAL A 393 9.60 7.05 14.25
C VAL A 393 10.92 7.30 14.97
N ARG A 394 10.97 7.03 16.27
CA ARG A 394 12.22 7.09 17.03
C ARG A 394 13.12 5.92 16.64
N THR A 395 14.37 6.23 16.33
CA THR A 395 15.37 5.26 15.88
C THR A 395 16.63 5.32 16.75
N ASP A 396 16.54 5.98 17.91
CA ASP A 396 17.62 6.05 18.88
C ASP A 396 18.04 4.66 19.32
N GLY A 397 19.26 4.29 18.99
CA GLY A 397 19.86 3.01 19.36
C GLY A 397 19.72 1.88 18.34
N HIS A 398 18.63 1.77 17.57
CA HIS A 398 18.51 0.76 16.51
C HIS A 398 17.41 1.07 15.50
N LYS A 399 17.59 0.60 14.27
CA LYS A 399 16.57 0.64 13.22
C LYS A 399 15.44 -0.34 13.54
N PRO A 400 14.17 0.08 13.67
CA PRO A 400 13.05 -0.84 13.85
C PRO A 400 12.93 -1.85 12.70
N ILE A 401 12.50 -3.08 13.03
CA ILE A 401 12.19 -4.11 12.03
C ILE A 401 11.05 -3.58 11.13
N GLY A 402 11.22 -3.70 9.80
CA GLY A 402 10.23 -3.23 8.85
C GLY A 402 10.34 -1.76 8.43
N LEU A 403 11.20 -0.96 9.07
CA LEU A 403 11.56 0.37 8.57
C LEU A 403 12.50 0.21 7.37
N PHE A 404 12.32 1.03 6.32
CA PHE A 404 13.16 1.01 5.13
C PHE A 404 14.66 1.17 5.48
N LYS A 405 15.51 0.80 4.54
CA LYS A 405 16.96 0.91 4.72
C LYS A 405 17.46 2.32 4.38
N GLU A 406 17.05 2.82 3.24
CA GLU A 406 17.45 4.10 2.68
C GLU A 406 16.61 4.44 1.44
N TYR A 407 16.67 5.68 1.00
CA TYR A 407 16.40 6.00 -0.40
C TYR A 407 17.64 5.64 -1.23
N TYR A 408 17.53 4.59 -2.03
CA TYR A 408 18.64 3.98 -2.72
C TYR A 408 19.36 4.97 -3.65
N ARG A 409 20.70 5.07 -3.51
CA ARG A 409 21.55 6.03 -4.23
C ARG A 409 21.14 7.50 -4.05
N ASP A 410 20.52 7.84 -2.92
CA ASP A 410 20.15 9.21 -2.58
C ASP A 410 20.35 9.47 -1.08
N GLU A 411 21.63 9.61 -0.69
CA GLU A 411 22.02 9.84 0.69
C GLU A 411 21.50 11.20 1.20
N THR A 412 21.47 12.21 0.34
CA THR A 412 20.98 13.54 0.69
C THR A 412 19.52 13.49 1.08
N LEU A 413 18.70 12.83 0.26
CA LEU A 413 17.29 12.63 0.57
C LEU A 413 17.10 11.75 1.81
N THR A 414 17.89 10.67 1.97
CA THR A 414 17.82 9.82 3.15
C THR A 414 18.10 10.63 4.42
N ARG A 415 19.15 11.44 4.44
CA ARG A 415 19.49 12.31 5.57
C ARG A 415 18.46 13.42 5.82
N SER A 416 17.76 13.88 4.80
CA SER A 416 16.74 14.92 4.96
C SER A 416 15.48 14.44 5.69
N VAL A 417 15.23 13.13 5.73
CA VAL A 417 14.08 12.52 6.41
C VAL A 417 14.48 11.63 7.59
N TRP A 418 15.77 11.32 7.72
CA TRP A 418 16.28 10.48 8.80
C TRP A 418 17.49 11.13 9.47
N HIS A 419 17.21 11.91 10.49
CA HIS A 419 18.22 12.68 11.24
C HIS A 419 17.81 12.81 12.71
N ASP A 420 18.70 13.25 13.57
CA ASP A 420 18.50 13.50 15.01
C ASP A 420 17.87 12.30 15.76
N GLY A 421 18.18 11.05 15.30
CA GLY A 421 17.60 9.83 15.89
C GLY A 421 16.14 9.59 15.52
N LEU A 422 15.60 10.33 14.55
CA LEU A 422 14.20 10.27 14.10
C LEU A 422 14.12 9.96 12.60
N TYR A 423 13.16 9.13 12.22
CA TYR A 423 12.65 9.09 10.86
C TYR A 423 11.40 9.99 10.77
N HIS A 424 11.48 11.03 9.97
CA HIS A 424 10.44 12.01 9.70
C HIS A 424 9.53 11.53 8.58
N THR A 425 8.26 11.26 8.89
CA THR A 425 7.31 10.71 7.90
C THR A 425 6.80 11.77 6.91
N GLY A 426 6.88 13.04 7.28
CA GLY A 426 6.24 14.14 6.56
C GLY A 426 4.71 14.15 6.65
N ASP A 427 4.13 13.29 7.49
CA ASP A 427 2.70 13.24 7.78
C ASP A 427 2.40 13.95 9.11
N VAL A 428 1.35 14.77 9.14
CA VAL A 428 0.91 15.52 10.30
C VAL A 428 -0.34 14.87 10.90
N ALA A 429 -0.34 14.70 12.21
CA ALA A 429 -1.47 14.17 12.97
C ALA A 429 -1.63 14.89 14.30
N TRP A 430 -2.66 14.56 15.05
CA TRP A 430 -2.82 14.84 16.46
C TRP A 430 -3.27 13.56 17.18
N ARG A 431 -3.03 13.49 18.49
CA ARG A 431 -3.38 12.35 19.33
C ARG A 431 -4.47 12.78 20.32
N ASP A 432 -5.50 11.94 20.48
CA ASP A 432 -6.53 12.19 21.51
C ASP A 432 -6.11 11.62 22.88
N GLU A 433 -6.92 11.90 23.91
CA GLU A 433 -6.70 11.46 25.30
C GLU A 433 -6.69 9.93 25.51
N ASP A 434 -7.27 9.17 24.57
CA ASP A 434 -7.22 7.71 24.56
C ASP A 434 -6.03 7.16 23.75
N GLY A 435 -5.16 8.02 23.22
CA GLY A 435 -3.97 7.67 22.47
C GLY A 435 -4.17 7.40 20.98
N TYR A 436 -5.39 7.57 20.44
CA TYR A 436 -5.66 7.41 19.01
C TYR A 436 -5.11 8.57 18.20
N TYR A 437 -4.54 8.25 17.02
CA TYR A 437 -3.96 9.23 16.11
C TYR A 437 -4.94 9.59 14.99
N TRP A 438 -5.04 10.89 14.72
CA TRP A 438 -5.95 11.47 13.74
C TRP A 438 -5.18 12.20 12.65
N PHE A 439 -5.33 11.74 11.40
CA PHE A 439 -4.61 12.32 10.27
C PHE A 439 -5.07 13.72 9.94
N VAL A 440 -4.12 14.64 9.75
CA VAL A 440 -4.37 16.03 9.36
C VAL A 440 -4.04 16.24 7.88
N GLY A 441 -2.91 15.72 7.43
CA GLY A 441 -2.44 15.88 6.06
C GLY A 441 -0.94 15.66 5.92
N ARG A 442 -0.45 15.74 4.70
CA ARG A 442 0.98 15.87 4.45
C ARG A 442 1.47 17.23 4.92
N MET A 443 2.71 17.31 5.41
CA MET A 443 3.31 18.58 5.88
C MET A 443 3.34 19.63 4.77
N ASP A 444 3.56 19.22 3.52
CA ASP A 444 3.58 20.06 2.32
C ASP A 444 2.20 20.41 1.77
N ASP A 445 1.14 19.70 2.19
CA ASP A 445 -0.24 19.96 1.81
C ASP A 445 -1.03 20.78 2.87
N VAL A 446 -0.51 20.92 4.11
CA VAL A 446 -1.16 21.69 5.17
C VAL A 446 -1.26 23.17 4.78
N ILE A 447 -2.49 23.69 4.78
CA ILE A 447 -2.80 25.06 4.35
C ILE A 447 -2.58 26.03 5.52
N LYS A 448 -1.66 26.98 5.35
CA LYS A 448 -1.39 28.05 6.35
C LYS A 448 -2.22 29.28 6.02
N SER A 449 -3.41 29.40 6.62
CA SER A 449 -4.35 30.51 6.37
C SER A 449 -4.56 31.35 7.63
N SER A 450 -4.23 32.63 7.57
CA SER A 450 -4.43 33.58 8.70
C SER A 450 -3.86 33.07 10.05
N GLY A 451 -2.70 32.37 10.01
CA GLY A 451 -2.08 31.78 11.19
C GLY A 451 -2.60 30.41 11.60
N TYR A 452 -3.68 29.94 11.01
CA TYR A 452 -4.21 28.59 11.23
C TYR A 452 -3.53 27.56 10.31
N ARG A 453 -3.35 26.33 10.83
CA ARG A 453 -2.92 25.16 10.05
C ARG A 453 -4.14 24.30 9.75
N ILE A 454 -4.60 24.31 8.50
CA ILE A 454 -5.79 23.60 8.05
C ILE A 454 -5.36 22.36 7.30
N GLY A 455 -5.78 21.19 7.78
CA GLY A 455 -5.57 19.93 7.08
C GLY A 455 -6.54 19.78 5.91
N PRO A 456 -6.08 19.52 4.69
CA PRO A 456 -6.97 19.28 3.56
C PRO A 456 -8.02 18.20 3.84
N PHE A 457 -7.61 17.12 4.49
CA PHE A 457 -8.49 15.98 4.79
C PHE A 457 -9.68 16.35 5.70
N GLU A 458 -9.50 17.23 6.68
CA GLU A 458 -10.58 17.68 7.56
C GLU A 458 -11.71 18.37 6.75
N VAL A 459 -11.34 19.14 5.74
CA VAL A 459 -12.30 19.86 4.86
C VAL A 459 -12.91 18.91 3.84
N GLU A 460 -12.11 18.03 3.26
CA GLU A 460 -12.57 16.97 2.33
C GLU A 460 -13.59 16.07 3.01
N SER A 461 -13.32 15.63 4.24
CA SER A 461 -14.23 14.79 5.02
C SER A 461 -15.58 15.48 5.24
N ALA A 462 -15.59 16.78 5.58
CA ALA A 462 -16.82 17.53 5.72
C ALA A 462 -17.57 17.65 4.39
N LEU A 463 -16.89 17.98 3.29
CA LEU A 463 -17.51 18.08 1.96
C LEU A 463 -18.12 16.76 1.49
N MET A 464 -17.44 15.64 1.76
CA MET A 464 -17.89 14.30 1.38
C MET A 464 -19.18 13.84 2.08
N THR A 465 -19.60 14.49 3.17
CA THR A 465 -20.90 14.23 3.81
C THR A 465 -22.06 14.93 3.12
N HIS A 466 -21.78 15.85 2.19
CA HIS A 466 -22.81 16.55 1.43
C HIS A 466 -23.35 15.67 0.30
N PRO A 467 -24.69 15.56 0.09
CA PRO A 467 -25.27 14.65 -0.90
C PRO A 467 -24.88 14.94 -2.35
N ALA A 468 -24.46 16.16 -2.67
CA ALA A 468 -24.03 16.54 -4.02
C ALA A 468 -22.62 16.04 -4.38
N VAL A 469 -21.77 15.69 -3.38
CA VAL A 469 -20.34 15.46 -3.58
C VAL A 469 -20.06 13.97 -3.78
N VAL A 470 -19.41 13.63 -4.88
CA VAL A 470 -18.86 12.28 -5.14
C VAL A 470 -17.45 12.18 -4.63
N GLU A 471 -16.63 13.18 -4.96
CA GLU A 471 -15.21 13.23 -4.63
C GLU A 471 -14.77 14.70 -4.58
N CYS A 472 -13.79 15.01 -3.74
CA CYS A 472 -13.21 16.34 -3.70
C CYS A 472 -11.73 16.30 -3.33
N ALA A 473 -11.02 17.36 -3.71
CA ALA A 473 -9.65 17.63 -3.31
C ALA A 473 -9.54 19.04 -2.76
N VAL A 474 -8.84 19.19 -1.65
CA VAL A 474 -8.63 20.48 -1.02
C VAL A 474 -7.16 20.87 -1.11
N THR A 475 -6.92 22.10 -1.57
CA THR A 475 -5.58 22.69 -1.73
C THR A 475 -5.55 24.12 -1.21
N GLY A 476 -4.34 24.60 -0.89
CA GLY A 476 -4.12 26.03 -0.58
C GLY A 476 -3.86 26.82 -1.85
N VAL A 477 -4.48 28.00 -1.94
CA VAL A 477 -4.22 29.00 -2.99
C VAL A 477 -3.62 30.24 -2.34
N PRO A 478 -2.55 30.84 -2.90
CA PRO A 478 -1.97 32.08 -2.37
C PRO A 478 -3.02 33.22 -2.25
N ASP A 479 -2.97 33.96 -1.16
CA ASP A 479 -3.83 35.10 -0.88
C ASP A 479 -3.02 36.22 -0.22
N SER A 480 -3.14 37.43 -0.73
CA SER A 480 -2.32 38.60 -0.29
C SER A 480 -2.56 39.02 1.16
N ILE A 481 -3.71 38.67 1.73
CA ILE A 481 -4.06 39.06 3.10
C ILE A 481 -3.86 37.91 4.09
N ARG A 482 -4.17 36.66 3.66
CA ARG A 482 -4.24 35.49 4.53
C ARG A 482 -3.05 34.57 4.39
N GLY A 483 -2.13 34.85 3.48
CA GLY A 483 -1.06 33.97 3.06
C GLY A 483 -1.58 32.90 2.11
N MET A 484 -2.54 32.08 2.57
CA MET A 484 -3.27 31.12 1.75
C MET A 484 -4.77 31.12 2.07
N VAL A 485 -5.59 30.75 1.09
CA VAL A 485 -7.01 30.43 1.29
C VAL A 485 -7.29 28.99 0.88
N VAL A 486 -8.31 28.41 1.46
CA VAL A 486 -8.74 27.03 1.16
C VAL A 486 -9.52 27.02 -0.15
N LYS A 487 -9.08 26.19 -1.11
CA LYS A 487 -9.80 25.87 -2.35
C LYS A 487 -10.26 24.42 -2.30
N ALA A 488 -11.51 24.15 -2.66
CA ALA A 488 -12.05 22.84 -2.89
C ALA A 488 -12.31 22.62 -4.39
N THR A 489 -11.73 21.58 -4.97
CA THR A 489 -12.04 21.10 -6.32
C THR A 489 -12.96 19.90 -6.17
N VAL A 490 -14.18 19.97 -6.68
CA VAL A 490 -15.29 19.07 -6.34
C VAL A 490 -15.85 18.39 -7.58
N VAL A 491 -16.01 17.07 -7.51
CA VAL A 491 -16.73 16.26 -8.50
C VAL A 491 -18.15 16.05 -7.98
N LEU A 492 -19.14 16.52 -8.76
CA LEU A 492 -20.55 16.40 -8.41
C LEU A 492 -21.15 15.06 -8.87
N ARG A 493 -22.14 14.60 -8.13
CA ARG A 493 -23.03 13.52 -8.59
C ARG A 493 -23.74 13.92 -9.87
N SER A 494 -24.06 12.95 -10.72
CA SER A 494 -24.70 13.19 -12.02
C SER A 494 -26.02 13.96 -11.92
N ASP A 495 -26.81 13.67 -10.87
CA ASP A 495 -28.11 14.31 -10.58
C ASP A 495 -27.99 15.73 -10.00
N TRP A 496 -26.77 16.20 -9.71
CA TRP A 496 -26.47 17.53 -9.18
C TRP A 496 -25.70 18.44 -10.16
N LYS A 497 -25.21 17.90 -11.29
CA LYS A 497 -24.41 18.66 -12.26
C LYS A 497 -25.10 19.91 -12.79
N ASP A 498 -26.40 19.84 -13.03
CA ASP A 498 -27.20 20.98 -13.52
C ASP A 498 -27.38 22.09 -12.45
N ARG A 499 -27.04 21.82 -11.21
CA ARG A 499 -27.08 22.78 -10.09
C ARG A 499 -25.72 23.41 -9.80
N ALA A 500 -24.69 23.11 -10.59
CA ALA A 500 -23.36 23.68 -10.45
C ALA A 500 -23.42 25.21 -10.66
N GLY A 501 -23.19 25.99 -9.59
CA GLY A 501 -23.26 27.45 -9.61
C GLY A 501 -23.08 28.06 -8.22
N GLU A 502 -23.21 29.38 -8.13
CA GLU A 502 -22.96 30.16 -6.89
C GLU A 502 -23.80 29.64 -5.71
N ALA A 503 -25.07 29.31 -5.92
CA ALA A 503 -25.95 28.80 -4.88
C ALA A 503 -25.43 27.49 -4.25
N LEU A 504 -24.91 26.56 -5.06
CA LEU A 504 -24.34 25.31 -4.57
C LEU A 504 -22.97 25.56 -3.90
N VAL A 505 -22.19 26.53 -4.38
CA VAL A 505 -20.94 26.96 -3.71
C VAL A 505 -21.24 27.44 -2.30
N GLU A 506 -22.24 28.33 -2.14
CA GLU A 506 -22.64 28.82 -0.82
C GLU A 506 -23.16 27.69 0.08
N GLU A 507 -23.96 26.77 -0.44
CA GLU A 507 -24.47 25.60 0.25
C GLU A 507 -23.32 24.74 0.80
N LEU A 508 -22.32 24.41 -0.04
CA LEU A 508 -21.14 23.63 0.35
C LEU A 508 -20.27 24.37 1.39
N GLN A 509 -20.10 25.68 1.25
CA GLN A 509 -19.37 26.49 2.21
C GLN A 509 -20.06 26.51 3.57
N GLN A 510 -21.38 26.66 3.62
CA GLN A 510 -22.16 26.62 4.86
C GLN A 510 -22.15 25.22 5.47
N HIS A 511 -22.23 24.20 4.63
CA HIS A 511 -22.12 22.82 5.09
C HIS A 511 -20.80 22.57 5.82
N VAL A 512 -19.65 22.96 5.24
CA VAL A 512 -18.34 22.82 5.89
C VAL A 512 -18.28 23.63 7.20
N LYS A 513 -18.81 24.85 7.23
CA LYS A 513 -18.87 25.67 8.46
C LYS A 513 -19.70 25.04 9.58
N SER A 514 -20.74 24.26 9.23
CA SER A 514 -21.56 23.56 10.20
C SER A 514 -20.93 22.28 10.75
N GLN A 515 -20.03 21.65 9.97
CA GLN A 515 -19.39 20.38 10.32
C GLN A 515 -17.99 20.56 10.93
N THR A 516 -17.35 21.71 10.72
CA THR A 516 -15.98 21.99 11.17
C THR A 516 -15.86 23.39 11.76
N ALA A 517 -14.67 23.76 12.25
CA ALA A 517 -14.42 25.12 12.69
C ALA A 517 -14.59 26.11 11.51
N PRO A 518 -15.31 27.25 11.72
CA PRO A 518 -15.70 28.16 10.63
C PRO A 518 -14.55 28.68 9.76
N TYR A 519 -13.33 28.79 10.29
CA TYR A 519 -12.17 29.24 9.52
C TYR A 519 -11.67 28.24 8.47
N LYS A 520 -12.13 26.98 8.51
CA LYS A 520 -11.70 25.89 7.61
C LYS A 520 -12.48 25.85 6.28
N TYR A 521 -13.61 26.57 6.15
CA TYR A 521 -14.44 26.49 4.97
C TYR A 521 -13.67 26.89 3.68
N PRO A 522 -13.92 26.23 2.55
CA PRO A 522 -13.29 26.59 1.29
C PRO A 522 -13.82 27.93 0.79
N ARG A 523 -12.91 28.89 0.58
CA ARG A 523 -13.27 30.21 0.02
C ARG A 523 -13.46 30.16 -1.48
N ILE A 524 -12.80 29.19 -2.11
CA ILE A 524 -12.91 28.91 -3.54
C ILE A 524 -13.45 27.50 -3.69
N VAL A 525 -14.51 27.33 -4.48
CA VAL A 525 -15.05 26.02 -4.86
C VAL A 525 -15.09 25.96 -6.38
N GLU A 526 -14.44 24.95 -6.95
CA GLU A 526 -14.41 24.70 -8.38
C GLU A 526 -15.05 23.35 -8.66
N PHE A 527 -15.96 23.27 -9.62
CA PHE A 527 -16.57 22.04 -10.06
C PHE A 527 -15.82 21.49 -11.27
N VAL A 528 -15.49 20.19 -11.23
CA VAL A 528 -14.77 19.48 -12.29
C VAL A 528 -15.47 18.15 -12.60
N ASP A 529 -15.23 17.59 -13.78
CA ASP A 529 -15.75 16.27 -14.13
C ASP A 529 -14.97 15.14 -13.46
N GLU A 530 -13.66 15.31 -13.29
CA GLU A 530 -12.77 14.35 -12.62
C GLU A 530 -11.59 15.05 -11.95
N LEU A 531 -11.02 14.41 -10.92
CA LEU A 531 -9.80 14.87 -10.26
C LEU A 531 -8.56 14.20 -10.88
N PRO A 532 -7.43 14.92 -11.01
CA PRO A 532 -6.18 14.31 -11.43
C PRO A 532 -5.71 13.31 -10.39
N LYS A 533 -5.38 12.10 -10.84
CA LYS A 533 -4.97 10.99 -9.99
C LYS A 533 -3.64 10.41 -10.42
N THR A 534 -2.91 9.88 -9.45
CA THR A 534 -1.77 9.00 -9.73
C THR A 534 -2.28 7.69 -10.33
N ILE A 535 -1.38 6.94 -10.92
CA ILE A 535 -1.66 5.59 -11.41
C ILE A 535 -2.22 4.67 -10.28
N SER A 536 -1.91 4.97 -9.03
CA SER A 536 -2.44 4.26 -7.84
C SER A 536 -3.83 4.74 -7.39
N GLY A 537 -4.42 5.72 -8.08
CA GLY A 537 -5.73 6.30 -7.73
C GLY A 537 -5.68 7.42 -6.68
N LYS A 538 -4.49 7.79 -6.17
CA LYS A 538 -4.36 8.91 -5.22
C LYS A 538 -4.47 10.25 -5.94
N ILE A 539 -5.16 11.21 -5.33
CA ILE A 539 -5.32 12.56 -5.84
C ILE A 539 -3.97 13.27 -5.94
N ARG A 540 -3.68 13.87 -7.09
CA ARG A 540 -2.46 14.64 -7.38
C ARG A 540 -2.65 16.12 -7.04
N ARG A 541 -2.60 16.47 -5.75
CA ARG A 541 -2.79 17.86 -5.29
C ARG A 541 -1.78 18.84 -5.87
N VAL A 542 -0.57 18.38 -6.18
CA VAL A 542 0.45 19.19 -6.87
C VAL A 542 -0.08 19.67 -8.23
N GLU A 543 -0.66 18.78 -9.03
CA GLU A 543 -1.21 19.10 -10.34
C GLU A 543 -2.40 20.06 -10.24
N ILE A 544 -3.26 19.89 -9.22
CA ILE A 544 -4.37 20.84 -8.96
C ILE A 544 -3.82 22.23 -8.62
N ARG A 545 -2.74 22.32 -7.81
CA ARG A 545 -2.07 23.59 -7.49
C ARG A 545 -1.47 24.26 -8.74
N GLU A 546 -0.80 23.48 -9.60
CA GLU A 546 -0.20 23.96 -10.85
C GLU A 546 -1.27 24.48 -11.82
N GLN A 547 -2.36 23.74 -11.99
CA GLN A 547 -3.51 24.16 -12.81
C GLN A 547 -4.13 25.45 -12.27
N THR A 548 -4.29 25.56 -10.95
CA THR A 548 -4.82 26.76 -10.30
C THR A 548 -3.91 27.98 -10.52
N ALA A 549 -2.59 27.80 -10.39
CA ALA A 549 -1.61 28.86 -10.64
C ALA A 549 -1.61 29.31 -12.12
N ALA A 550 -1.76 28.38 -13.05
CA ALA A 550 -1.84 28.68 -14.49
C ALA A 550 -3.12 29.45 -14.88
N GLN A 551 -4.22 29.26 -14.13
CA GLN A 551 -5.49 29.97 -14.34
C GLN A 551 -5.51 31.42 -13.78
N GLY A 552 -4.41 31.87 -13.18
CA GLY A 552 -4.27 33.26 -12.71
C GLY A 552 -5.03 33.60 -11.43
N HIS A 553 -5.38 32.62 -10.63
CA HIS A 553 -5.86 32.81 -9.26
C HIS A 553 -4.64 32.99 -8.32
N SER A 554 -3.95 34.11 -8.47
CA SER A 554 -2.84 34.51 -7.60
C SER A 554 -3.21 35.72 -6.75
#